data_21722abb0383dfd7abcfc424d4b0c7e6
#
_entry.id   21722abb0383dfd7abcfc424d4b0c7e6
#
_cell.length_a   1.000
_cell.length_b   1.000
_cell.length_c   1.000
_cell.angle_alpha   90.00
_cell.angle_beta   90.00
_cell.angle_gamma   90.00
#
_symmetry.space_group_name_H-M   'P 1'
#
loop_
_entity.id
_entity.type
_entity.pdbx_description
1 polymer ?
#
loop_
_entity_poly.entity_id
_entity_poly.type
_entity_poly.pdbx_seq_one_letter_code
_entity_poly.pdbx_strand_id
1 'polypeptide(L)'
;LSVPLFIFMASLLERSNIARDLYDALNAWLRKTRGGVGVVTAIMATIMAAMSGIIGGEIVLLGLIALPQMLRLKYDQDMSIGIICASGSLGTMIPPSIVLIIYGLTTETSITMLFQEAIVPGLMISGLIITYILIRTRLQPHLAPLSDEPALTSVSYTHLRAHETG
;
A
#
# COMPACT_ATOMS: atom_id res chain seq x y z
N LEU A 1 -19.20 -15.17 -13.36
CA LEU A 1 -19.64 -14.90 -11.96
C LEU A 1 -18.49 -14.48 -11.04
N SER A 2 -17.24 -14.91 -11.27
CA SER A 2 -16.10 -14.62 -10.39
C SER A 2 -15.69 -13.14 -10.39
N VAL A 3 -15.66 -12.48 -11.56
CA VAL A 3 -15.20 -11.08 -11.68
C VAL A 3 -16.04 -10.09 -10.87
N PRO A 4 -17.39 -10.08 -10.98
CA PRO A 4 -18.20 -9.16 -10.19
C PRO A 4 -18.12 -9.44 -8.68
N LEU A 5 -17.90 -10.69 -8.26
CA LEU A 5 -17.69 -11.01 -6.84
C LEU A 5 -16.37 -10.47 -6.32
N PHE A 6 -15.29 -10.53 -7.11
CA PHE A 6 -14.00 -9.94 -6.74
C PHE A 6 -14.09 -8.43 -6.64
N ILE A 7 -14.77 -7.75 -7.58
CA ILE A 7 -14.97 -6.29 -7.52
C ILE A 7 -15.77 -5.92 -6.28
N PHE A 8 -16.80 -6.67 -5.95
CA PHE A 8 -17.60 -6.43 -4.75
C PHE A 8 -16.78 -6.60 -3.47
N MET A 9 -16.00 -7.67 -3.37
CA MET A 9 -15.09 -7.90 -2.26
C MET A 9 -14.05 -6.76 -2.11
N ALA A 10 -13.41 -6.37 -3.19
CA ALA A 10 -12.46 -5.27 -3.20
C ALA A 10 -13.10 -3.96 -2.73
N SER A 11 -14.31 -3.63 -3.24
CA SER A 11 -15.04 -2.44 -2.83
C SER A 11 -15.45 -2.45 -1.35
N LEU A 12 -15.79 -3.60 -0.78
CA LEU A 12 -16.07 -3.73 0.64
C LEU A 12 -14.81 -3.49 1.49
N LEU A 13 -13.68 -4.02 1.06
CA LEU A 13 -12.40 -3.86 1.76
C LEU A 13 -11.88 -2.42 1.69
N GLU A 14 -12.04 -1.74 0.54
CA GLU A 14 -11.70 -0.32 0.40
C GLU A 14 -12.57 0.59 1.29
N ARG A 15 -13.85 0.26 1.46
CA ARG A 15 -14.77 1.03 2.30
C ARG A 15 -14.66 0.72 3.78
N SER A 16 -14.14 -0.45 4.14
CA SER A 16 -13.81 -0.76 5.53
C SER A 16 -12.52 -0.01 5.90
N ASN A 17 -12.47 0.64 7.08
CA ASN A 17 -11.27 1.35 7.54
C ASN A 17 -10.06 0.43 7.81
N ILE A 18 -10.15 -0.85 7.46
CA ILE A 18 -9.10 -1.87 7.64
C ILE A 18 -7.78 -1.43 7.02
N ALA A 19 -7.82 -0.83 5.84
CA ALA A 19 -6.61 -0.33 5.17
C ALA A 19 -5.88 0.73 5.99
N ARG A 20 -6.61 1.65 6.62
CA ARG A 20 -6.03 2.68 7.50
C ARG A 20 -5.48 2.09 8.78
N ASP A 21 -6.25 1.22 9.44
CA ASP A 21 -5.85 0.59 10.69
C ASP A 21 -4.60 -0.28 10.49
N LEU A 22 -4.53 -0.99 9.38
CA LEU A 22 -3.36 -1.80 9.01
C LEU A 22 -2.15 -0.92 8.71
N TYR A 23 -2.34 0.20 8.01
CA TYR A 23 -1.28 1.17 7.73
C TYR A 23 -0.72 1.76 9.03
N ASP A 24 -1.59 2.16 9.95
CA ASP A 24 -1.20 2.74 11.25
C ASP A 24 -0.47 1.71 12.11
N ALA A 25 -0.92 0.45 12.13
CA ALA A 25 -0.27 -0.63 12.85
C ALA A 25 1.13 -0.93 12.29
N LEU A 26 1.26 -1.06 10.98
CA LEU A 26 2.55 -1.29 10.32
C LEU A 26 3.50 -0.10 10.52
N ASN A 27 2.97 1.12 10.44
CA ASN A 27 3.74 2.33 10.64
C ASN A 27 4.28 2.44 12.08
N ALA A 28 3.48 2.07 13.08
CA ALA A 28 3.92 2.03 14.47
C ALA A 28 5.10 1.07 14.68
N TRP A 29 5.13 -0.03 13.93
CA TRP A 29 6.17 -1.05 14.05
C TRP A 29 7.48 -0.68 13.34
N LEU A 30 7.40 -0.14 12.12
CA LEU A 30 8.58 0.21 11.30
C LEU A 30 9.06 1.67 11.48
N ARG A 31 8.40 2.46 12.30
CA ARG A 31 8.68 3.90 12.48
C ARG A 31 10.10 4.21 12.95
N LYS A 32 10.74 3.28 13.67
CA LYS A 32 12.11 3.44 14.20
C LYS A 32 13.19 3.28 13.13
N THR A 33 12.85 2.85 11.92
CA THR A 33 13.81 2.64 10.83
C THR A 33 13.78 3.81 9.84
N ARG A 34 14.98 4.22 9.37
CA ARG A 34 15.08 5.19 8.27
C ARG A 34 14.40 4.63 7.03
N GLY A 35 13.51 5.41 6.42
CA GLY A 35 12.71 4.93 5.30
C GLY A 35 11.52 4.04 5.69
N GLY A 36 11.28 3.84 7.01
CA GLY A 36 10.24 2.95 7.51
C GLY A 36 8.87 3.20 6.93
N VAL A 37 8.45 4.47 6.80
CA VAL A 37 7.15 4.83 6.21
C VAL A 37 7.06 4.44 4.74
N GLY A 38 8.14 4.61 3.97
CA GLY A 38 8.20 4.16 2.57
C GLY A 38 8.08 2.64 2.44
N VAL A 39 8.76 1.90 3.33
CA VAL A 39 8.67 0.43 3.38
C VAL A 39 7.27 -0.02 3.77
N VAL A 40 6.66 0.62 4.78
CA VAL A 40 5.26 0.36 5.18
C VAL A 40 4.32 0.58 4.01
N THR A 41 4.50 1.67 3.26
CA THR A 41 3.68 1.96 2.08
C THR A 41 3.82 0.87 1.02
N ALA A 42 5.03 0.37 0.76
CA ALA A 42 5.27 -0.72 -0.19
C ALA A 42 4.67 -2.05 0.28
N ILE A 43 4.80 -2.40 1.56
CA ILE A 43 4.18 -3.60 2.13
C ILE A 43 2.66 -3.49 2.07
N MET A 44 2.12 -2.34 2.43
CA MET A 44 0.68 -2.09 2.39
C MET A 44 0.13 -2.21 0.98
N ALA A 45 0.83 -1.62 -0.02
CA ALA A 45 0.50 -1.76 -1.43
C ALA A 45 0.47 -3.23 -1.86
N THR A 46 1.46 -4.02 -1.43
CA THR A 46 1.53 -5.45 -1.76
C THR A 46 0.33 -6.22 -1.19
N ILE A 47 -0.07 -5.92 0.05
CA ILE A 47 -1.24 -6.54 0.68
C ILE A 47 -2.52 -6.10 -0.04
N MET A 48 -2.65 -4.81 -0.32
CA MET A 48 -3.82 -4.27 -1.02
C MET A 48 -3.92 -4.79 -2.46
N ALA A 49 -2.79 -4.94 -3.15
CA ALA A 49 -2.71 -5.58 -4.47
C ALA A 49 -3.30 -6.99 -4.45
N ALA A 50 -2.93 -7.79 -3.44
CA ALA A 50 -3.45 -9.13 -3.25
C ALA A 50 -4.96 -9.17 -2.91
N MET A 51 -5.55 -8.03 -2.53
CA MET A 51 -6.97 -7.95 -2.16
C MET A 51 -7.83 -7.36 -3.27
N SER A 52 -7.37 -6.33 -3.97
CA SER A 52 -8.17 -5.55 -4.92
C SER A 52 -8.00 -5.98 -6.38
N GLY A 53 -6.78 -6.29 -6.79
CA GLY A 53 -6.46 -6.64 -8.17
C GLY A 53 -6.77 -5.54 -9.22
N ILE A 54 -6.98 -4.28 -8.77
CA ILE A 54 -7.33 -3.13 -9.61
C ILE A 54 -6.33 -2.01 -9.34
N ILE A 55 -5.63 -1.52 -10.38
CA ILE A 55 -4.55 -0.55 -10.24
C ILE A 55 -5.01 0.82 -9.72
N GLY A 56 -6.07 1.37 -10.30
CA GLY A 56 -6.43 2.78 -10.11
C GLY A 56 -6.84 3.14 -8.68
N GLY A 57 -7.73 2.34 -8.09
CA GLY A 57 -8.24 2.54 -6.73
C GLY A 57 -7.15 2.47 -5.67
N GLU A 58 -6.25 1.52 -5.83
CA GLU A 58 -5.12 1.29 -4.90
C GLU A 58 -4.15 2.47 -4.86
N ILE A 59 -3.74 3.00 -6.03
CA ILE A 59 -2.85 4.16 -6.11
C ILE A 59 -3.48 5.39 -5.47
N VAL A 60 -4.77 5.63 -5.74
CA VAL A 60 -5.51 6.76 -5.15
C VAL A 60 -5.62 6.60 -3.63
N LEU A 61 -5.96 5.41 -3.14
CA LEU A 61 -6.09 5.15 -1.71
C LEU A 61 -4.76 5.32 -0.98
N LEU A 62 -3.68 4.74 -1.53
CA LEU A 62 -2.34 4.92 -0.98
C LEU A 62 -1.90 6.39 -1.03
N GLY A 63 -2.21 7.11 -2.12
CA GLY A 63 -1.96 8.54 -2.23
C GLY A 63 -2.67 9.35 -1.15
N LEU A 64 -3.92 9.03 -0.86
CA LEU A 64 -4.70 9.74 0.17
C LEU A 64 -4.23 9.44 1.60
N ILE A 65 -3.74 8.23 1.87
CA ILE A 65 -3.32 7.80 3.21
C ILE A 65 -1.83 8.08 3.43
N ALA A 66 -0.96 7.61 2.54
CA ALA A 66 0.48 7.61 2.74
C ALA A 66 1.14 8.95 2.38
N LEU A 67 0.71 9.62 1.30
CA LEU A 67 1.38 10.83 0.85
C LEU A 67 1.33 11.97 1.87
N PRO A 68 0.17 12.32 2.49
CA PRO A 68 0.14 13.37 3.51
C PRO A 68 1.05 13.05 4.69
N GLN A 69 1.12 11.78 5.08
CA GLN A 69 1.95 11.35 6.20
C GLN A 69 3.44 11.41 5.85
N MET A 70 3.83 10.98 4.65
CA MET A 70 5.22 11.09 4.19
C MET A 70 5.68 12.55 4.11
N LEU A 71 4.83 13.44 3.61
CA LEU A 71 5.13 14.88 3.53
C LEU A 71 5.22 15.54 4.92
N ARG A 72 4.35 15.16 5.87
CA ARG A 72 4.42 15.63 7.27
C ARG A 72 5.73 15.21 7.94
N LEU A 73 6.24 14.04 7.61
CA LEU A 73 7.52 13.52 8.09
C LEU A 73 8.72 14.05 7.29
N LYS A 74 8.50 15.06 6.42
CA LYS A 74 9.54 15.70 5.60
C LYS A 74 10.25 14.74 4.64
N TYR A 75 9.55 13.72 4.17
CA TYR A 75 10.03 12.92 3.05
C TYR A 75 10.06 13.78 1.78
N ASP A 76 11.03 13.50 0.93
CA ASP A 76 11.09 14.13 -0.39
C ASP A 76 9.82 13.80 -1.20
N GLN A 77 9.27 14.82 -1.86
CA GLN A 77 7.99 14.71 -2.57
C GLN A 77 8.08 13.74 -3.76
N ASP A 78 9.15 13.84 -4.55
CA ASP A 78 9.32 13.01 -5.74
C ASP A 78 9.54 11.55 -5.36
N MET A 79 10.29 11.31 -4.27
CA MET A 79 10.47 9.98 -3.73
C MET A 79 9.15 9.39 -3.21
N SER A 80 8.34 10.18 -2.51
CA SER A 80 7.05 9.74 -1.96
C SER A 80 6.08 9.35 -3.06
N ILE A 81 5.94 10.17 -4.09
CA ILE A 81 5.10 9.90 -5.26
C ILE A 81 5.62 8.66 -6.01
N GLY A 82 6.93 8.57 -6.21
CA GLY A 82 7.56 7.42 -6.86
C GLY A 82 7.28 6.10 -6.14
N ILE A 83 7.37 6.07 -4.82
CA ILE A 83 7.06 4.89 -4.00
C ILE A 83 5.58 4.49 -4.16
N ILE A 84 4.65 5.44 -4.08
CA ILE A 84 3.22 5.18 -4.20
C ILE A 84 2.88 4.62 -5.59
N CYS A 85 3.38 5.25 -6.65
CA CYS A 85 3.13 4.81 -8.02
C CYS A 85 3.75 3.44 -8.32
N ALA A 86 5.01 3.24 -7.94
CA ALA A 86 5.70 1.96 -8.14
C ALA A 86 5.05 0.82 -7.36
N SER A 87 4.69 1.08 -6.10
CA SER A 87 4.05 0.07 -5.25
C SER A 87 2.61 -0.22 -5.70
N GLY A 88 1.86 0.80 -6.12
CA GLY A 88 0.49 0.64 -6.60
C GLY A 88 0.40 -0.11 -7.94
N SER A 89 1.48 -0.15 -8.74
CA SER A 89 1.50 -0.97 -9.96
C SER A 89 1.51 -2.48 -9.70
N LEU A 90 1.80 -2.90 -8.46
CA LEU A 90 1.77 -4.33 -8.07
C LEU A 90 0.38 -4.96 -8.16
N GLY A 91 -0.69 -4.15 -8.10
CA GLY A 91 -2.08 -4.63 -8.19
C GLY A 91 -2.42 -5.41 -9.46
N THR A 92 -1.66 -5.24 -10.53
CA THR A 92 -1.83 -6.06 -11.75
C THR A 92 -1.11 -7.39 -11.72
N MET A 93 -0.06 -7.50 -10.93
CA MET A 93 0.83 -8.66 -10.95
C MET A 93 0.52 -9.66 -9.84
N ILE A 94 0.04 -9.17 -8.69
CA ILE A 94 -0.26 -10.03 -7.54
C ILE A 94 -1.70 -10.55 -7.68
N PRO A 95 -1.91 -11.89 -7.69
CA PRO A 95 -3.26 -12.46 -7.72
C PRO A 95 -4.05 -12.18 -6.44
N PRO A 96 -5.39 -11.98 -6.55
CA PRO A 96 -6.23 -12.03 -7.72
C PRO A 96 -6.15 -10.76 -8.58
N SER A 97 -5.90 -10.89 -9.86
CA SER A 97 -5.80 -9.77 -10.82
C SER A 97 -6.82 -9.92 -11.93
N ILE A 98 -7.59 -8.86 -12.18
CA ILE A 98 -8.58 -8.82 -13.27
C ILE A 98 -7.87 -8.95 -14.62
N VAL A 99 -6.69 -8.38 -14.77
CA VAL A 99 -5.91 -8.47 -16.01
C VAL A 99 -5.53 -9.91 -16.32
N LEU A 100 -5.08 -10.67 -15.32
CA LEU A 100 -4.76 -12.09 -15.49
C LEU A 100 -5.99 -12.94 -15.82
N ILE A 101 -7.16 -12.60 -15.27
CA ILE A 101 -8.43 -13.28 -15.60
C ILE A 101 -8.79 -13.04 -17.06
N ILE A 102 -8.76 -11.79 -17.51
CA ILE A 102 -9.07 -11.44 -18.91
C ILE A 102 -8.08 -12.12 -19.85
N TYR A 103 -6.79 -12.10 -19.53
CA TYR A 103 -5.76 -12.76 -20.30
C TYR A 103 -6.02 -14.28 -20.41
N GLY A 104 -6.30 -14.95 -19.29
CA GLY A 104 -6.61 -16.38 -19.28
C GLY A 104 -7.84 -16.74 -20.10
N LEU A 105 -8.87 -15.89 -20.07
CA LEU A 105 -10.08 -16.08 -20.88
C LEU A 105 -9.84 -15.89 -22.39
N THR A 106 -8.97 -14.94 -22.75
CA THR A 106 -8.70 -14.66 -24.18
C THR A 106 -7.73 -15.66 -24.81
N THR A 107 -6.82 -16.23 -24.01
CA THR A 107 -5.82 -17.21 -24.46
C THR A 107 -6.21 -18.66 -24.19
N GLU A 108 -7.41 -18.88 -23.64
CA GLU A 108 -7.93 -20.22 -23.27
C GLU A 108 -6.96 -20.93 -22.26
N THR A 109 -6.19 -20.18 -21.51
CA THR A 109 -5.23 -20.71 -20.53
C THR A 109 -5.89 -20.84 -19.16
N SER A 110 -5.47 -21.81 -18.37
CA SER A 110 -5.99 -22.01 -17.01
C SER A 110 -5.67 -20.81 -16.11
N ILE A 111 -6.72 -20.11 -15.63
CA ILE A 111 -6.61 -18.95 -14.74
C ILE A 111 -5.91 -19.33 -13.43
N THR A 112 -6.16 -20.53 -12.91
CA THR A 112 -5.53 -21.03 -11.70
C THR A 112 -4.01 -21.17 -11.87
N MET A 113 -3.58 -21.67 -13.02
CA MET A 113 -2.16 -21.80 -13.35
C MET A 113 -1.50 -20.42 -13.48
N LEU A 114 -2.16 -19.48 -14.17
CA LEU A 114 -1.68 -18.09 -14.28
C LEU A 114 -1.50 -17.42 -12.91
N PHE A 115 -2.42 -17.64 -12.01
CA PHE A 115 -2.33 -17.07 -10.65
C PHE A 115 -1.14 -17.68 -9.88
N GLN A 116 -0.94 -18.99 -9.94
CA GLN A 116 0.19 -19.64 -9.27
C GLN A 116 1.54 -19.15 -9.80
N GLU A 117 1.68 -19.01 -11.11
CA GLU A 117 2.92 -18.52 -11.73
C GLU A 117 3.16 -17.02 -11.48
N ALA A 118 2.11 -16.21 -11.32
CA ALA A 118 2.22 -14.77 -11.10
C ALA A 118 2.66 -14.39 -9.67
N ILE A 119 2.46 -15.26 -8.68
CA ILE A 119 2.83 -14.98 -7.28
C ILE A 119 4.33 -14.72 -7.15
N VAL A 120 5.16 -15.58 -7.73
CA VAL A 120 6.62 -15.49 -7.60
C VAL A 120 7.16 -14.18 -8.18
N PRO A 121 6.90 -13.81 -9.44
CA PRO A 121 7.38 -12.54 -9.97
C PRO A 121 6.76 -11.32 -9.25
N GLY A 122 5.50 -11.39 -8.83
CA GLY A 122 4.88 -10.31 -8.06
C GLY A 122 5.58 -10.05 -6.73
N LEU A 123 5.89 -11.09 -5.97
CA LEU A 123 6.65 -10.98 -4.73
C LEU A 123 8.11 -10.56 -4.96
N MET A 124 8.74 -11.02 -6.04
CA MET A 124 10.09 -10.56 -6.39
C MET A 124 10.13 -9.06 -6.66
N ILE A 125 9.19 -8.52 -7.41
CA ILE A 125 9.13 -7.08 -7.69
C ILE A 125 8.82 -6.29 -6.41
N SER A 126 7.91 -6.76 -5.57
CA SER A 126 7.64 -6.16 -4.27
C SER A 126 8.91 -6.10 -3.41
N GLY A 127 9.64 -7.21 -3.30
CA GLY A 127 10.91 -7.28 -2.59
C GLY A 127 11.97 -6.33 -3.17
N LEU A 128 12.01 -6.18 -4.50
CA LEU A 128 12.92 -5.28 -5.19
C LEU A 128 12.60 -3.81 -4.88
N ILE A 129 11.33 -3.43 -4.87
CA ILE A 129 10.87 -2.09 -4.49
C ILE A 129 11.26 -1.80 -3.03
N ILE A 130 10.98 -2.71 -2.11
CA ILE A 130 11.34 -2.55 -0.69
C ILE A 130 12.87 -2.41 -0.54
N THR A 131 13.65 -3.24 -1.21
CA THR A 131 15.11 -3.18 -1.20
C THR A 131 15.61 -1.85 -1.76
N TYR A 132 15.04 -1.38 -2.86
CA TYR A 132 15.36 -0.07 -3.43
C TYR A 132 15.10 1.06 -2.44
N ILE A 133 13.94 1.07 -1.79
CA ILE A 133 13.59 2.08 -0.78
C ILE A 133 14.62 2.08 0.36
N LEU A 134 14.97 0.91 0.89
CA LEU A 134 15.93 0.78 1.98
C LEU A 134 17.33 1.26 1.59
N ILE A 135 17.80 0.88 0.41
CA ILE A 135 19.11 1.32 -0.09
C ILE A 135 19.12 2.83 -0.32
N ARG A 136 18.08 3.35 -0.98
CA ARG A 136 17.98 4.78 -1.31
C ARG A 136 17.94 5.65 -0.05
N THR A 137 17.16 5.26 0.95
CA THR A 137 17.04 6.00 2.22
C THR A 137 18.29 5.89 3.09
N ARG A 138 19.07 4.82 2.95
CA ARG A 138 20.36 4.70 3.62
C ARG A 138 21.46 5.50 2.96
N LEU A 139 21.50 5.54 1.62
CA LEU A 139 22.49 6.29 0.87
C LEU A 139 22.25 7.81 0.92
N GLN A 140 20.99 8.23 0.98
CA GLN A 140 20.58 9.62 1.01
C GLN A 140 19.64 9.88 2.19
N PRO A 141 20.17 10.05 3.41
CA PRO A 141 19.38 10.21 4.63
C PRO A 141 18.46 11.43 4.63
N HIS A 142 18.75 12.45 3.81
CA HIS A 142 17.95 13.66 3.68
C HIS A 142 16.59 13.43 3.01
N LEU A 143 16.46 12.34 2.22
CA LEU A 143 15.19 11.99 1.53
C LEU A 143 14.14 11.40 2.47
N ALA A 144 14.57 10.81 3.58
CA ALA A 144 13.69 10.17 4.56
C ALA A 144 14.25 10.39 5.98
N PRO A 145 14.04 11.57 6.58
CA PRO A 145 14.48 11.83 7.95
C PRO A 145 13.77 10.92 8.94
N LEU A 146 14.47 10.60 10.05
CA LEU A 146 13.86 9.88 11.17
C LEU A 146 12.74 10.73 11.78
N SER A 147 11.57 10.14 11.97
CA SER A 147 10.45 10.82 12.63
C SER A 147 10.62 10.74 14.14
N ASP A 148 10.88 11.89 14.77
CA ASP A 148 10.90 12.04 16.24
C ASP A 148 9.50 12.28 16.84
N GLU A 149 8.45 12.29 16.03
CA GLU A 149 7.11 12.50 16.57
C GLU A 149 6.63 11.29 17.38
N PRO A 150 6.13 11.50 18.62
CA PRO A 150 5.51 10.44 19.40
C PRO A 150 4.27 9.91 18.66
N ALA A 151 4.04 8.61 18.75
CA ALA A 151 2.87 7.97 18.18
C ALA A 151 1.62 8.71 18.68
N LEU A 152 0.89 9.35 17.78
CA LEU A 152 -0.44 9.85 18.08
C LEU A 152 -1.31 8.61 18.34
N THR A 153 -1.41 8.22 19.58
CA THR A 153 -2.37 7.23 20.03
C THR A 153 -3.76 7.72 19.64
N SER A 154 -4.55 6.85 19.06
CA SER A 154 -5.95 7.06 18.62
C SER A 154 -6.88 7.62 19.71
N VAL A 155 -6.38 7.78 20.92
CA VAL A 155 -7.09 8.31 22.09
C VAL A 155 -7.32 9.82 22.04
N SER A 156 -6.56 10.57 21.21
CA SER A 156 -6.67 12.04 21.18
C SER A 156 -7.88 12.56 20.40
N TYR A 157 -8.53 11.75 19.59
CA TYR A 157 -9.72 12.19 18.81
C TYR A 157 -11.03 12.14 19.61
N THR A 158 -11.08 11.40 20.71
CA THR A 158 -12.27 11.30 21.54
C THR A 158 -12.48 12.50 22.47
N HIS A 159 -11.41 13.23 22.80
CA HIS A 159 -11.53 14.38 23.71
C HIS A 159 -11.88 15.71 23.05
N LEU A 160 -11.61 15.86 21.74
CA LEU A 160 -11.96 17.10 21.04
C LEU A 160 -13.44 17.17 20.64
N ARG A 161 -14.13 16.01 20.55
CA ARG A 161 -15.56 15.98 20.23
C ARG A 161 -16.48 16.22 21.44
N ALA A 162 -15.94 16.16 22.65
CA ALA A 162 -16.73 16.39 23.87
C ALA A 162 -16.88 17.88 24.25
N HIS A 163 -16.13 18.78 23.61
CA HIS A 163 -16.18 20.22 23.90
C HIS A 163 -17.03 21.06 22.93
N GLU A 164 -17.59 20.47 21.87
CA GLU A 164 -18.43 21.20 20.90
C GLU A 164 -19.93 21.03 21.13
N THR A 165 -20.36 20.35 22.17
CA THR A 165 -21.79 20.23 22.56
C THR A 165 -21.98 20.69 24.00
N GLY A 166 -21.77 21.98 24.23
CA GLY A 166 -22.11 22.65 25.46
C GLY A 166 -22.60 24.06 25.15
#